data_a4a7faff377342ad54b0722c42014293
#
_entry.id   a4a7faff377342ad54b0722c42014293
#
_cell.length_a   1.000
_cell.length_b   1.000
_cell.length_c   1.000
_cell.angle_alpha   90.00
_cell.angle_beta   90.00
_cell.angle_gamma   90.00
#
_symmetry.space_group_name_H-M   'P 1'
#
loop_
_entity.id
_entity.type
_entity.pdbx_description
1 polymer ?
#
loop_
_entity_poly.entity_id
_entity_poly.type
_entity_poly.pdbx_seq_one_letter_code
_entity_poly.pdbx_strand_id
1 'polypeptide(L)'
;SPAKVQFFRIDPEDLSATLENILRALMDLSWLSKFDQDYEKIAFNSRAQKTIADIKNKFEQCIDDSITKDAGEYVVSELARETLITQLDYLDIPLDELVGKQRSGNPGFDFHSQNKVTDTVIFGEAKYVSKTTAYSSALPQIVEFIGDGKDVEDLPELKPFCTPSALQRAAKGIKGFSAAF
;
A
#
# COMPACT_ATOMS: atom_id res chain seq x y z
N SER A 1 17.69 15.42 -14.01
CA SER A 1 16.78 16.28 -13.23
C SER A 1 16.84 15.85 -11.78
N PRO A 2 16.97 16.76 -10.80
CA PRO A 2 16.90 16.35 -9.40
C PRO A 2 15.55 15.70 -9.13
N ALA A 3 15.53 14.68 -8.27
CA ALA A 3 14.31 14.01 -7.85
C ALA A 3 13.36 15.06 -7.24
N LYS A 4 12.10 15.09 -7.70
CA LYS A 4 11.08 15.91 -7.06
C LYS A 4 10.64 15.19 -5.78
N VAL A 5 10.86 15.83 -4.64
CA VAL A 5 10.34 15.38 -3.35
C VAL A 5 9.13 16.24 -3.02
N GLN A 6 8.03 15.58 -2.64
CA GLN A 6 6.81 16.21 -2.16
C GLN A 6 6.54 15.70 -0.74
N PHE A 7 6.08 16.57 0.14
CA PHE A 7 5.71 16.24 1.51
C PHE A 7 4.24 16.56 1.71
N PHE A 8 3.53 15.60 2.30
CA PHE A 8 2.14 15.75 2.71
C PHE A 8 2.05 15.51 4.21
N ARG A 9 1.30 16.35 4.89
CA ARG A 9 0.91 16.13 6.27
C ARG A 9 -0.57 15.76 6.28
N ILE A 10 -0.90 14.68 6.96
CA ILE A 10 -2.26 14.19 7.13
C ILE A 10 -2.59 14.34 8.61
N ASP A 11 -3.58 15.17 8.92
CA ASP A 11 -4.10 15.38 10.28
C ASP A 11 -5.59 15.01 10.30
N PRO A 12 -5.96 13.76 10.70
CA PRO A 12 -7.35 13.37 10.81
C PRO A 12 -8.07 14.22 11.87
N GLU A 13 -9.17 14.87 11.49
CA GLU A 13 -9.98 15.68 12.44
C GLU A 13 -10.79 14.79 13.39
N ASP A 14 -11.25 13.65 12.91
CA ASP A 14 -11.98 12.62 13.67
C ASP A 14 -11.32 11.26 13.44
N LEU A 15 -10.62 10.79 14.47
CA LEU A 15 -9.88 9.53 14.39
C LEU A 15 -10.85 8.33 14.28
N SER A 16 -11.99 8.34 14.97
CA SER A 16 -12.96 7.24 14.91
C SER A 16 -13.57 7.12 13.52
N ALA A 17 -14.03 8.23 12.95
CA ALA A 17 -14.55 8.25 11.58
C ALA A 17 -13.50 7.85 10.56
N THR A 18 -12.24 8.27 10.76
CA THR A 18 -11.11 7.88 9.91
C THR A 18 -10.88 6.38 9.96
N LEU A 19 -10.85 5.78 11.14
CA LEU A 19 -10.67 4.33 11.31
C LEU A 19 -11.82 3.53 10.69
N GLU A 20 -13.07 3.97 10.85
CA GLU A 20 -14.21 3.34 10.19
C GLU A 20 -14.09 3.37 8.66
N ASN A 21 -13.66 4.50 8.10
CA ASN A 21 -13.45 4.64 6.66
C ASN A 21 -12.31 3.73 6.17
N ILE A 22 -11.21 3.65 6.91
CA ILE A 22 -10.10 2.75 6.61
C ILE A 22 -10.56 1.29 6.60
N LEU A 23 -11.28 0.85 7.64
CA LEU A 23 -11.79 -0.52 7.71
C LEU A 23 -12.76 -0.81 6.56
N ARG A 24 -13.60 0.15 6.19
CA ARG A 24 -14.52 0.03 5.05
C ARG A 24 -13.75 -0.10 3.73
N ALA A 25 -12.71 0.70 3.53
CA ALA A 25 -11.87 0.64 2.35
C ALA A 25 -11.10 -0.69 2.24
N LEU A 26 -10.56 -1.19 3.35
CA LEU A 26 -9.88 -2.50 3.40
C LEU A 26 -10.83 -3.67 3.10
N MET A 27 -12.12 -3.54 3.41
CA MET A 27 -13.14 -4.57 3.12
C MET A 27 -13.75 -4.44 1.72
N ASP A 28 -13.46 -3.38 0.97
CA ASP A 28 -13.96 -3.21 -0.39
C ASP A 28 -13.19 -4.12 -1.36
N LEU A 29 -13.90 -5.07 -1.94
CA LEU A 29 -13.37 -6.03 -2.93
C LEU A 29 -13.77 -5.68 -4.37
N SER A 30 -14.25 -4.46 -4.63
CA SER A 30 -14.63 -4.00 -5.98
C SER A 30 -13.49 -4.10 -7.00
N TRP A 31 -12.25 -4.02 -6.53
CA TRP A 31 -11.04 -4.18 -7.34
C TRP A 31 -10.91 -5.58 -7.99
N LEU A 32 -11.61 -6.60 -7.49
CA LEU A 32 -11.66 -7.93 -8.14
C LEU A 32 -12.22 -7.85 -9.56
N SER A 33 -13.00 -6.82 -9.88
CA SER A 33 -13.47 -6.55 -11.25
C SER A 33 -12.36 -6.23 -12.25
N LYS A 34 -11.14 -5.92 -11.78
CA LYS A 34 -9.98 -5.67 -12.64
C LYS A 34 -9.38 -6.94 -13.25
N PHE A 35 -9.72 -8.11 -12.74
CA PHE A 35 -9.26 -9.37 -13.29
C PHE A 35 -10.19 -9.84 -14.42
N ASP A 36 -9.61 -10.31 -15.52
CA ASP A 36 -10.38 -10.79 -16.67
C ASP A 36 -10.92 -12.22 -16.46
N GLN A 37 -10.16 -13.05 -15.74
CA GLN A 37 -10.45 -14.46 -15.60
C GLN A 37 -11.15 -14.78 -14.27
N ASP A 38 -12.20 -15.57 -14.31
CA ASP A 38 -12.96 -15.93 -13.11
C ASP A 38 -12.16 -16.71 -12.09
N TYR A 39 -11.21 -17.58 -12.53
CA TYR A 39 -10.34 -18.29 -11.60
C TYR A 39 -9.42 -17.35 -10.83
N GLU A 40 -8.98 -16.24 -11.44
CA GLU A 40 -8.20 -15.21 -10.77
C GLU A 40 -9.04 -14.50 -9.72
N LYS A 41 -10.27 -14.07 -10.08
CA LYS A 41 -11.22 -13.45 -9.13
C LYS A 41 -11.45 -14.34 -7.92
N ILE A 42 -11.70 -15.64 -8.13
CA ILE A 42 -11.91 -16.60 -7.05
C ILE A 42 -10.66 -16.73 -6.17
N ALA A 43 -9.48 -16.85 -6.77
CA ALA A 43 -8.24 -17.02 -6.05
C ALA A 43 -7.90 -15.77 -5.21
N PHE A 44 -8.00 -14.58 -5.81
CA PHE A 44 -7.72 -13.31 -5.12
C PHE A 44 -8.77 -13.00 -4.05
N ASN A 45 -10.06 -13.26 -4.31
CA ASN A 45 -11.11 -13.13 -3.29
C ASN A 45 -10.82 -14.02 -2.07
N SER A 46 -10.45 -15.28 -2.29
CA SER A 46 -10.11 -16.19 -1.18
C SER A 46 -8.92 -15.72 -0.34
N ARG A 47 -7.92 -15.10 -0.96
CA ARG A 47 -6.77 -14.50 -0.26
C ARG A 47 -7.20 -13.26 0.52
N ALA A 48 -7.85 -12.33 -0.16
CA ALA A 48 -8.30 -11.08 0.43
C ALA A 48 -9.19 -11.30 1.66
N GLN A 49 -10.13 -12.26 1.62
CA GLN A 49 -10.97 -12.60 2.76
C GLN A 49 -10.16 -13.07 3.97
N LYS A 50 -9.10 -13.85 3.78
CA LYS A 50 -8.21 -14.28 4.86
C LYS A 50 -7.43 -13.10 5.44
N THR A 51 -6.87 -12.25 4.57
CA THR A 51 -6.15 -11.05 4.98
C THR A 51 -7.05 -10.08 5.73
N ILE A 52 -8.27 -9.83 5.25
CA ILE A 52 -9.26 -8.99 5.93
C ILE A 52 -9.58 -9.54 7.32
N ALA A 53 -9.77 -10.85 7.46
CA ALA A 53 -10.02 -11.47 8.76
C ALA A 53 -8.82 -11.29 9.72
N ASP A 54 -7.59 -11.42 9.22
CA ASP A 54 -6.37 -11.18 10.00
C ASP A 54 -6.23 -9.71 10.43
N ILE A 55 -6.43 -8.79 9.50
CA ILE A 55 -6.43 -7.34 9.79
C ILE A 55 -7.49 -7.02 10.86
N LYS A 56 -8.71 -7.53 10.70
CA LYS A 56 -9.78 -7.32 11.67
C LYS A 56 -9.38 -7.81 13.06
N ASN A 57 -8.80 -9.01 13.16
CA ASN A 57 -8.30 -9.55 14.43
C ASN A 57 -7.22 -8.65 15.05
N LYS A 58 -6.32 -8.08 14.26
CA LYS A 58 -5.29 -7.15 14.74
C LYS A 58 -5.89 -5.87 15.32
N PHE A 59 -6.95 -5.34 14.68
CA PHE A 59 -7.67 -4.17 15.21
C PHE A 59 -8.46 -4.51 16.48
N GLU A 60 -9.09 -5.69 16.55
CA GLU A 60 -9.82 -6.14 17.75
C GLU A 60 -8.89 -6.38 18.96
N GLN A 61 -7.61 -6.60 18.75
CA GLN A 61 -6.60 -6.74 19.82
C GLN A 61 -6.09 -5.39 20.34
N CYS A 62 -6.46 -4.28 19.74
CA CYS A 62 -6.13 -2.96 20.26
C CYS A 62 -6.91 -2.69 21.54
N ILE A 63 -6.23 -2.53 22.68
CA ILE A 63 -6.80 -2.32 24.01
C ILE A 63 -6.49 -0.88 24.45
N ASP A 64 -7.49 -0.20 25.05
CA ASP A 64 -7.32 1.08 25.74
C ASP A 64 -6.62 2.18 24.92
N ASP A 65 -7.18 2.53 23.76
CA ASP A 65 -6.66 3.58 22.86
C ASP A 65 -5.23 3.34 22.34
N SER A 66 -4.65 2.16 22.59
CA SER A 66 -3.36 1.80 22.03
C SER A 66 -3.52 1.00 20.75
N ILE A 67 -3.10 1.59 19.65
CA ILE A 67 -3.00 0.88 18.37
C ILE A 67 -1.72 0.04 18.39
N THR A 68 -1.84 -1.27 18.14
CA THR A 68 -0.65 -2.13 17.97
C THR A 68 0.17 -1.65 16.76
N LYS A 69 1.46 -1.97 16.75
CA LYS A 69 2.33 -1.59 15.63
C LYS A 69 1.76 -2.04 14.29
N ASP A 70 1.34 -3.29 14.20
CA ASP A 70 0.82 -3.88 12.96
C ASP A 70 -0.49 -3.21 12.49
N ALA A 71 -1.44 -2.97 13.42
CA ALA A 71 -2.67 -2.26 13.09
C ALA A 71 -2.38 -0.81 12.67
N GLY A 72 -1.41 -0.15 13.32
CA GLY A 72 -0.99 1.20 12.96
C GLY A 72 -0.35 1.29 11.58
N GLU A 73 0.43 0.30 11.15
CA GLU A 73 1.00 0.24 9.80
C GLU A 73 -0.10 0.15 8.73
N TYR A 74 -1.18 -0.61 8.94
CA TYR A 74 -2.34 -0.60 8.02
C TYR A 74 -3.02 0.77 7.95
N VAL A 75 -3.18 1.46 9.08
CA VAL A 75 -3.75 2.82 9.11
C VAL A 75 -2.88 3.78 8.29
N VAL A 76 -1.58 3.77 8.52
CA VAL A 76 -0.62 4.64 7.80
C VAL A 76 -0.59 4.33 6.31
N SER A 77 -0.57 3.04 5.93
CA SER A 77 -0.60 2.60 4.53
C SER A 77 -1.85 3.08 3.81
N GLU A 78 -3.03 2.92 4.44
CA GLU A 78 -4.30 3.30 3.83
C GLU A 78 -4.46 4.82 3.72
N LEU A 79 -4.05 5.59 4.72
CA LEU A 79 -4.05 7.06 4.66
C LEU A 79 -3.10 7.57 3.57
N ALA A 80 -1.94 6.94 3.41
CA ALA A 80 -1.01 7.28 2.34
C ALA A 80 -1.62 6.98 0.96
N ARG A 81 -2.21 5.79 0.78
CA ARG A 81 -2.91 5.39 -0.44
C ARG A 81 -4.04 6.36 -0.79
N GLU A 82 -4.92 6.67 0.18
CA GLU A 82 -6.01 7.63 -0.01
C GLU A 82 -5.49 9.01 -0.41
N THR A 83 -4.39 9.48 0.19
CA THR A 83 -3.76 10.76 -0.17
C THR A 83 -3.28 10.76 -1.63
N LEU A 84 -2.64 9.68 -2.09
CA LEU A 84 -2.22 9.56 -3.49
C LEU A 84 -3.42 9.62 -4.44
N ILE A 85 -4.54 9.00 -4.09
CA ILE A 85 -5.75 8.97 -4.91
C ILE A 85 -6.43 10.34 -4.91
N THR A 86 -6.69 10.92 -3.73
CA THR A 86 -7.58 12.09 -3.58
C THR A 86 -6.86 13.41 -3.83
N GLN A 87 -5.58 13.53 -3.44
CA GLN A 87 -4.80 14.77 -3.55
C GLN A 87 -3.96 14.83 -4.83
N LEU A 88 -3.54 13.69 -5.36
CA LEU A 88 -2.65 13.61 -6.51
C LEU A 88 -3.27 12.99 -7.76
N ASP A 89 -4.52 12.54 -7.68
CA ASP A 89 -5.25 11.87 -8.77
C ASP A 89 -4.49 10.65 -9.35
N TYR A 90 -3.93 9.84 -8.45
CA TYR A 90 -3.28 8.60 -8.81
C TYR A 90 -4.30 7.45 -8.90
N LEU A 91 -3.89 6.32 -9.47
CA LEU A 91 -4.75 5.13 -9.56
C LEU A 91 -5.00 4.54 -8.19
N ASP A 92 -6.25 4.09 -7.99
CA ASP A 92 -6.65 3.31 -6.83
C ASP A 92 -6.21 1.86 -7.01
N ILE A 93 -5.20 1.46 -6.22
CA ILE A 93 -4.68 0.11 -6.14
C ILE A 93 -4.83 -0.33 -4.68
N PRO A 94 -5.42 -1.51 -4.41
CA PRO A 94 -5.55 -1.99 -3.04
C PRO A 94 -4.18 -2.23 -2.39
N LEU A 95 -4.13 -2.28 -1.05
CA LEU A 95 -2.90 -2.57 -0.32
C LEU A 95 -2.31 -3.90 -0.75
N ASP A 96 -0.99 -4.00 -0.70
CA ASP A 96 -0.25 -5.17 -1.17
C ASP A 96 -0.68 -6.46 -0.46
N GLU A 97 -0.95 -6.40 0.83
CA GLU A 97 -1.42 -7.55 1.60
C GLU A 97 -2.73 -8.15 1.09
N LEU A 98 -3.58 -7.36 0.41
CA LEU A 98 -4.83 -7.85 -0.16
C LEU A 98 -4.63 -8.57 -1.49
N VAL A 99 -3.64 -8.17 -2.28
CA VAL A 99 -3.39 -8.67 -3.64
C VAL A 99 -2.16 -9.54 -3.73
N GLY A 100 -1.11 -9.25 -2.96
CA GLY A 100 0.17 -9.92 -3.02
C GLY A 100 0.14 -11.38 -2.56
N LYS A 101 1.11 -12.15 -2.99
CA LYS A 101 1.41 -13.44 -2.41
C LYS A 101 2.22 -13.22 -1.14
N GLN A 102 1.55 -13.20 0.00
CA GLN A 102 2.26 -13.21 1.28
C GLN A 102 3.17 -14.46 1.34
N ARG A 103 4.46 -14.25 1.14
CA ARG A 103 5.48 -15.22 1.52
C ARG A 103 5.92 -14.85 2.92
N SER A 104 5.62 -15.69 3.89
CA SER A 104 6.17 -15.55 5.24
C SER A 104 7.68 -15.35 5.14
N GLY A 105 8.20 -14.24 5.67
CA GLY A 105 9.62 -13.92 5.67
C GLY A 105 10.17 -13.22 4.43
N ASN A 106 9.33 -12.80 3.47
CA ASN A 106 9.75 -12.00 2.33
C ASN A 106 8.87 -10.75 2.22
N PRO A 107 9.12 -9.71 3.02
CA PRO A 107 8.36 -8.47 2.98
C PRO A 107 8.52 -7.77 1.63
N GLY A 108 7.43 -7.22 1.10
CA GLY A 108 7.37 -6.33 -0.06
C GLY A 108 6.99 -4.91 0.36
N PHE A 109 6.66 -4.07 -0.60
CA PHE A 109 6.11 -2.74 -0.34
C PHE A 109 4.66 -2.84 0.19
N ASP A 110 4.25 -1.93 1.06
CA ASP A 110 2.94 -1.98 1.72
C ASP A 110 1.80 -1.49 0.81
N PHE A 111 2.09 -0.55 -0.07
CA PHE A 111 1.10 -0.01 -0.99
C PHE A 111 1.71 0.44 -2.31
N HIS A 112 0.89 0.44 -3.34
CA HIS A 112 1.27 0.83 -4.69
C HIS A 112 0.27 1.83 -5.27
N SER A 113 0.73 2.60 -6.25
CA SER A 113 -0.15 3.43 -7.07
C SER A 113 0.52 3.73 -8.42
N GLN A 114 -0.21 4.39 -9.32
CA GLN A 114 0.32 4.89 -10.58
C GLN A 114 -0.12 6.33 -10.80
N ASN A 115 0.83 7.21 -11.09
CA ASN A 115 0.55 8.55 -11.54
C ASN A 115 -0.08 8.49 -12.95
N LYS A 116 -1.33 8.96 -13.08
CA LYS A 116 -2.10 8.89 -14.34
C LYS A 116 -1.52 9.79 -15.45
N VAL A 117 -0.81 10.86 -15.08
CA VAL A 117 -0.28 11.84 -16.05
C VAL A 117 1.10 11.42 -16.55
N THR A 118 1.97 10.98 -15.65
CA THR A 118 3.37 10.63 -15.98
C THR A 118 3.56 9.17 -16.28
N ASP A 119 2.53 8.35 -16.10
CA ASP A 119 2.57 6.89 -16.27
C ASP A 119 3.71 6.26 -15.46
N THR A 120 3.79 6.67 -14.17
CA THR A 120 4.88 6.28 -13.27
C THR A 120 4.31 5.47 -12.11
N VAL A 121 4.79 4.24 -11.91
CA VAL A 121 4.46 3.40 -10.75
C VAL A 121 5.13 3.97 -9.51
N ILE A 122 4.39 4.00 -8.41
CA ILE A 122 4.84 4.39 -7.08
C ILE A 122 4.82 3.16 -6.17
N PHE A 123 5.91 2.92 -5.47
CA PHE A 123 6.09 1.89 -4.46
C PHE A 123 6.13 2.57 -3.10
N GLY A 124 5.31 2.12 -2.17
CA GLY A 124 5.12 2.76 -0.88
C GLY A 124 5.43 1.87 0.30
N GLU A 125 6.14 2.43 1.27
CA GLU A 125 6.46 1.81 2.56
C GLU A 125 5.87 2.63 3.69
N ALA A 126 5.21 1.97 4.63
CA ALA A 126 4.57 2.57 5.79
C ALA A 126 5.23 2.11 7.10
N LYS A 127 5.33 3.01 8.05
CA LYS A 127 5.81 2.69 9.40
C LYS A 127 4.96 3.38 10.45
N TYR A 128 4.57 2.63 11.45
CA TYR A 128 3.93 3.15 12.64
C TYR A 128 4.80 2.89 13.87
N VAL A 129 5.22 3.97 14.54
CA VAL A 129 6.00 3.89 15.78
C VAL A 129 5.54 4.97 16.75
N SER A 130 5.26 4.58 17.98
CA SER A 130 4.75 5.50 19.02
C SER A 130 5.82 6.36 19.71
N LYS A 131 7.10 6.02 19.60
CA LYS A 131 8.17 6.61 20.45
C LYS A 131 9.41 7.08 19.70
N THR A 132 9.52 6.85 18.40
CA THR A 132 10.69 7.21 17.58
C THR A 132 10.26 7.85 16.27
N THR A 133 11.22 8.42 15.56
CA THR A 133 10.95 9.01 14.24
C THR A 133 10.74 7.89 13.20
N ALA A 134 9.49 7.66 12.79
CA ALA A 134 9.13 6.61 11.84
C ALA A 134 9.84 6.74 10.48
N TYR A 135 10.15 7.97 10.04
CA TYR A 135 10.91 8.20 8.81
C TYR A 135 12.31 7.56 8.84
N SER A 136 12.92 7.43 10.02
CA SER A 136 14.24 6.77 10.17
C SER A 136 14.18 5.26 9.94
N SER A 137 13.00 4.70 9.78
CA SER A 137 12.79 3.28 9.46
C SER A 137 12.25 3.09 8.03
N ALA A 138 11.25 3.87 7.61
CA ALA A 138 10.63 3.74 6.29
C ALA A 138 11.61 4.03 5.14
N LEU A 139 12.36 5.12 5.20
CA LEU A 139 13.30 5.46 4.13
C LEU A 139 14.45 4.46 3.95
N PRO A 140 15.15 4.00 5.02
CA PRO A 140 16.15 2.94 4.88
C PRO A 140 15.57 1.64 4.33
N GLN A 141 14.36 1.25 4.70
CA GLN A 141 13.71 0.04 4.19
C GLN A 141 13.40 0.14 2.70
N ILE A 142 12.96 1.30 2.20
CA ILE A 142 12.81 1.52 0.76
C ILE A 142 14.16 1.30 0.04
N VAL A 143 15.26 1.83 0.58
CA VAL A 143 16.59 1.65 -0.01
C VAL A 143 17.01 0.18 -0.02
N GLU A 144 16.73 -0.55 1.05
CA GLU A 144 16.97 -2.00 1.16
C GLU A 144 16.15 -2.75 0.10
N PHE A 145 14.85 -2.50 0.00
CA PHE A 145 13.96 -3.13 -0.97
C PHE A 145 14.37 -2.87 -2.43
N ILE A 146 14.84 -1.67 -2.74
CA ILE A 146 15.41 -1.36 -4.06
C ILE A 146 16.67 -2.20 -4.30
N GLY A 147 17.53 -2.32 -3.29
CA GLY A 147 18.75 -3.11 -3.37
C GLY A 147 18.48 -4.60 -3.58
N ASP A 148 17.41 -5.10 -2.98
CA ASP A 148 16.98 -6.50 -3.09
C ASP A 148 16.10 -6.76 -4.33
N GLY A 149 15.72 -5.73 -5.09
CA GLY A 149 14.91 -5.84 -6.30
C GLY A 149 13.43 -6.09 -6.05
N LYS A 150 12.91 -5.81 -4.85
CA LYS A 150 11.49 -5.99 -4.48
C LYS A 150 10.55 -5.22 -5.40
N ASP A 151 10.91 -4.02 -5.76
CA ASP A 151 10.19 -3.16 -6.70
C ASP A 151 10.07 -3.76 -8.13
N VAL A 152 10.90 -4.73 -8.48
CA VAL A 152 10.80 -5.49 -9.73
C VAL A 152 10.01 -6.77 -9.50
N GLU A 153 10.16 -7.42 -8.35
CA GLU A 153 9.42 -8.63 -7.97
C GLU A 153 7.91 -8.38 -7.87
N ASP A 154 7.49 -7.17 -7.43
CA ASP A 154 6.08 -6.81 -7.25
C ASP A 154 5.37 -6.47 -8.58
N LEU A 155 6.09 -6.15 -9.66
CA LEU A 155 5.49 -5.73 -10.94
C LEU A 155 4.44 -6.69 -11.53
N PRO A 156 4.60 -8.03 -11.46
CA PRO A 156 3.59 -8.95 -11.97
C PRO A 156 2.24 -8.84 -11.26
N GLU A 157 2.24 -8.53 -9.97
CA GLU A 157 1.02 -8.40 -9.15
C GLU A 157 0.26 -7.11 -9.46
N LEU A 158 0.97 -6.09 -9.96
CA LEU A 158 0.39 -4.81 -10.38
C LEU A 158 -0.24 -4.85 -11.78
N LYS A 159 -0.09 -5.95 -12.53
CA LYS A 159 -0.61 -6.08 -13.90
C LYS A 159 -2.12 -5.78 -14.06
N PRO A 160 -3.00 -6.19 -13.13
CA PRO A 160 -4.43 -5.88 -13.24
C PRO A 160 -4.77 -4.41 -13.01
N PHE A 161 -3.89 -3.66 -12.38
CA PHE A 161 -4.14 -2.30 -11.88
C PHE A 161 -3.41 -1.22 -12.67
N CYS A 162 -2.20 -1.51 -13.15
CA CYS A 162 -1.33 -0.56 -13.84
C CYS A 162 -1.36 -0.73 -15.35
N THR A 163 -1.06 0.35 -16.07
CA THR A 163 -0.89 0.28 -17.52
C THR A 163 0.35 -0.51 -17.91
N PRO A 164 0.34 -1.25 -19.03
CA PRO A 164 1.55 -1.95 -19.51
C PRO A 164 2.75 -1.02 -19.71
N SER A 165 2.51 0.22 -20.12
CA SER A 165 3.55 1.25 -20.29
C SER A 165 4.21 1.60 -18.95
N ALA A 166 3.41 1.83 -17.90
CA ALA A 166 3.92 2.13 -16.56
C ALA A 166 4.78 0.99 -16.00
N LEU A 167 4.32 -0.26 -16.15
CA LEU A 167 5.05 -1.43 -15.72
C LEU A 167 6.38 -1.59 -16.46
N GLN A 168 6.40 -1.38 -17.79
CA GLN A 168 7.62 -1.43 -18.57
C GLN A 168 8.62 -0.33 -18.19
N ARG A 169 8.11 0.87 -17.88
CA ARG A 169 8.93 2.00 -17.40
C ARG A 169 9.52 1.69 -16.02
N ALA A 170 8.71 1.17 -15.10
CA ALA A 170 9.16 0.77 -13.77
C ALA A 170 10.25 -0.30 -13.83
N ALA A 171 10.09 -1.34 -14.68
CA ALA A 171 11.11 -2.36 -14.92
C ALA A 171 12.43 -1.78 -15.45
N LYS A 172 12.40 -0.63 -16.15
CA LYS A 172 13.58 0.10 -16.63
C LYS A 172 14.12 1.14 -15.64
N GLY A 173 13.62 1.15 -14.40
CA GLY A 173 14.06 2.07 -13.36
C GLY A 173 13.36 3.44 -13.35
N ILE A 174 12.32 3.64 -14.20
CA ILE A 174 11.52 4.87 -14.20
C ILE A 174 10.30 4.67 -13.31
N LYS A 175 10.45 4.91 -12.03
CA LYS A 175 9.49 4.68 -10.95
C LYS A 175 9.66 5.71 -9.84
N GLY A 176 8.71 5.78 -8.93
CA GLY A 176 8.77 6.63 -7.75
C GLY A 176 8.59 5.83 -6.47
N PHE A 177 8.90 6.46 -5.34
CA PHE A 177 8.77 5.86 -4.02
C PHE A 177 8.04 6.81 -3.08
N SER A 178 7.31 6.25 -2.13
CA SER A 178 6.58 6.96 -1.09
C SER A 178 6.92 6.36 0.27
N ALA A 179 7.26 7.20 1.23
CA ALA A 179 7.39 6.80 2.63
C ALA A 179 6.27 7.44 3.43
N ALA A 180 5.54 6.64 4.19
CA ALA A 180 4.45 7.08 5.07
C ALA A 180 4.75 6.74 6.53
N PHE A 181 4.40 7.65 7.47
CA PHE A 181 4.70 7.48 8.90
C PHE A 181 3.88 8.44 9.78
#